data_7e256870befe053892d05cc263002303
#
_entry.id   7e256870befe053892d05cc263002303
#
_cell.length_a   1.000
_cell.length_b   1.000
_cell.length_c   1.000
_cell.angle_alpha   90.00
_cell.angle_beta   90.00
_cell.angle_gamma   90.00
#
_symmetry.space_group_name_H-M   'P 1'
#
loop_
_entity.id
_entity.type
_entity.pdbx_description
1 polymer ?
#
loop_
_entity_poly.entity_id
_entity_poly.type
_entity_poly.pdbx_seq_one_letter_code
_entity_poly.pdbx_strand_id
1 'polypeptide(L)'
;MKVAIIGAGIVGSTAAYYLSKEAQVDVIVYDHGVGQATKAAAGIISPWFSKRRNKAWYRLARLGADFYQELVVDLAKDGIKTDFYQQTGVYLLKKKEDKLDELYQLALSRREESPLIGDLAILTKEEVAQQFPDLQGFEKLLYASGGAHVEGALLTETLLKASGARVIKEEAALSVSSDGYQIAGECYDQVILATGAWLGQMLESLGYQVDVRPQKGQLRDYQLDLDTADYPVVMPEGELDIIPFQQGKISMGATHENEMGFDLTVD
;
A
#
# COMPACT_ATOMS: atom_id res chain seq x y z
N MET A 1 7.42 27.29 -9.70
CA MET A 1 6.02 26.78 -9.69
C MET A 1 5.70 26.32 -8.28
N LYS A 2 4.61 26.80 -7.71
CA LYS A 2 4.18 26.44 -6.37
C LYS A 2 3.06 25.38 -6.44
N VAL A 3 3.30 24.22 -5.85
CA VAL A 3 2.38 23.07 -5.91
C VAL A 3 1.88 22.74 -4.53
N ALA A 4 0.56 22.65 -4.36
CA ALA A 4 -0.05 22.08 -3.16
C ALA A 4 -0.41 20.61 -3.39
N ILE A 5 -0.11 19.76 -2.40
CA ILE A 5 -0.58 18.39 -2.35
C ILE A 5 -1.53 18.25 -1.16
N ILE A 6 -2.75 17.85 -1.41
CA ILE A 6 -3.74 17.63 -0.34
C ILE A 6 -3.86 16.13 -0.09
N GLY A 7 -3.41 15.69 1.09
CA GLY A 7 -3.30 14.30 1.53
C GLY A 7 -1.86 13.77 1.48
N ALA A 8 -1.38 13.26 2.60
CA ALA A 8 -0.05 12.69 2.78
C ALA A 8 -0.05 11.15 2.88
N GLY A 9 -1.04 10.50 2.28
CA GLY A 9 -1.01 9.05 2.06
C GLY A 9 0.03 8.66 1.02
N ILE A 10 0.04 7.39 0.58
CA ILE A 10 1.03 6.88 -0.38
C ILE A 10 1.11 7.72 -1.66
N VAL A 11 -0.02 8.16 -2.20
CA VAL A 11 -0.04 8.95 -3.44
C VAL A 11 0.59 10.32 -3.23
N GLY A 12 0.16 11.05 -2.19
CA GLY A 12 0.66 12.40 -1.95
C GLY A 12 2.11 12.45 -1.47
N SER A 13 2.52 11.52 -0.61
CA SER A 13 3.92 11.45 -0.15
C SER A 13 4.88 11.05 -1.28
N THR A 14 4.47 10.14 -2.18
CA THR A 14 5.24 9.80 -3.37
C THR A 14 5.35 10.99 -4.33
N ALA A 15 4.23 11.69 -4.58
CA ALA A 15 4.24 12.90 -5.41
C ALA A 15 5.14 13.98 -4.81
N ALA A 16 5.09 14.19 -3.49
CA ALA A 16 5.97 15.15 -2.82
C ALA A 16 7.44 14.81 -3.01
N TYR A 17 7.82 13.54 -2.84
CA TYR A 17 9.19 13.08 -3.01
C TYR A 17 9.73 13.33 -4.43
N TYR A 18 8.97 12.96 -5.46
CA TYR A 18 9.44 13.16 -6.84
C TYR A 18 9.41 14.61 -7.29
N LEU A 19 8.37 15.38 -6.93
CA LEU A 19 8.26 16.78 -7.30
C LEU A 19 9.32 17.65 -6.60
N SER A 20 9.74 17.31 -5.39
CA SER A 20 10.78 18.04 -4.68
C SER A 20 12.16 17.94 -5.33
N LYS A 21 12.37 16.98 -6.25
CA LYS A 21 13.62 16.87 -7.05
C LYS A 21 13.68 17.88 -8.20
N GLU A 22 12.56 18.49 -8.56
CA GLU A 22 12.48 19.46 -9.63
C GLU A 22 12.88 20.86 -9.10
N ALA A 23 14.01 21.38 -9.56
CA ALA A 23 14.64 22.60 -9.02
C ALA A 23 13.75 23.86 -9.02
N GLN A 24 12.67 23.89 -9.81
CA GLN A 24 11.76 25.04 -9.93
C GLN A 24 10.39 24.80 -9.31
N VAL A 25 10.25 23.73 -8.53
CA VAL A 25 8.98 23.34 -7.89
C VAL A 25 9.10 23.51 -6.38
N ASP A 26 8.22 24.34 -5.80
CA ASP A 26 8.03 24.49 -4.36
C ASP A 26 6.81 23.67 -3.95
N VAL A 27 7.01 22.64 -3.12
CA VAL A 27 5.97 21.68 -2.74
C VAL A 27 5.54 21.94 -1.31
N ILE A 28 4.21 22.07 -1.11
CA ILE A 28 3.59 22.17 0.20
C ILE A 28 2.55 21.07 0.31
N VAL A 29 2.60 20.29 1.40
CA VAL A 29 1.69 19.18 1.66
C VAL A 29 0.73 19.55 2.79
N TYR A 30 -0.56 19.38 2.57
CA TYR A 30 -1.61 19.53 3.57
C TYR A 30 -2.15 18.16 3.96
N ASP A 31 -2.14 17.85 5.26
CA ASP A 31 -2.72 16.62 5.77
C ASP A 31 -3.10 16.76 7.24
N HIS A 32 -4.36 16.56 7.56
CA HIS A 32 -4.85 16.68 8.93
C HIS A 32 -4.48 15.49 9.84
N GLY A 33 -3.95 14.41 9.25
CA GLY A 33 -3.38 13.28 10.00
C GLY A 33 -4.37 12.23 10.48
N VAL A 34 -5.66 12.36 10.17
CA VAL A 34 -6.72 11.45 10.64
C VAL A 34 -7.16 10.50 9.52
N GLY A 35 -7.39 9.22 9.85
CA GLY A 35 -7.99 8.26 8.92
C GLY A 35 -7.13 7.89 7.71
N GLN A 36 -5.81 8.02 7.82
CA GLN A 36 -4.89 7.72 6.72
C GLN A 36 -4.84 6.22 6.43
N ALA A 37 -5.56 5.79 5.37
CA ALA A 37 -5.66 4.38 4.99
C ALA A 37 -4.29 3.72 4.75
N THR A 38 -3.32 4.43 4.18
CA THR A 38 -1.97 3.90 3.95
C THR A 38 -1.27 3.46 5.23
N LYS A 39 -1.44 4.20 6.33
CA LYS A 39 -0.81 3.88 7.62
C LYS A 39 -1.46 2.69 8.33
N ALA A 40 -2.73 2.44 8.03
CA ALA A 40 -3.51 1.35 8.63
C ALA A 40 -3.63 0.12 7.73
N ALA A 41 -3.11 0.18 6.50
CA ALA A 41 -3.23 -0.91 5.55
C ALA A 41 -2.32 -2.09 5.90
N ALA A 42 -2.71 -3.29 5.51
CA ALA A 42 -1.91 -4.52 5.60
C ALA A 42 -0.57 -4.44 4.84
N GLY A 43 -0.50 -3.58 3.83
CA GLY A 43 0.73 -3.35 3.06
C GLY A 43 1.15 -4.48 2.13
N ILE A 44 0.32 -5.49 1.90
CA ILE A 44 0.65 -6.65 1.06
C ILE A 44 0.79 -6.27 -0.40
N ILE A 45 1.89 -6.72 -1.03
CA ILE A 45 2.17 -6.53 -2.45
C ILE A 45 2.25 -7.90 -3.12
N SER A 46 1.12 -8.36 -3.65
CA SER A 46 1.01 -9.60 -4.43
C SER A 46 -0.23 -9.58 -5.34
N PRO A 47 -0.37 -8.59 -6.24
CA PRO A 47 -1.59 -8.39 -7.03
C PRO A 47 -1.87 -9.53 -8.01
N TRP A 48 -0.88 -10.33 -8.34
CA TRP A 48 -0.91 -11.36 -9.39
C TRP A 48 -1.87 -12.51 -9.12
N PHE A 49 -2.29 -12.71 -7.87
CA PHE A 49 -3.20 -13.79 -7.47
C PHE A 49 -4.67 -13.36 -7.40
N SER A 50 -4.93 -12.07 -7.64
CA SER A 50 -6.31 -11.56 -7.64
C SER A 50 -7.12 -12.10 -8.81
N LYS A 51 -8.31 -12.64 -8.50
CA LYS A 51 -9.32 -13.07 -9.49
C LYS A 51 -10.33 -11.95 -9.82
N ARG A 52 -10.10 -10.70 -9.40
CA ARG A 52 -10.96 -9.57 -9.73
C ARG A 52 -11.07 -9.38 -11.23
N ARG A 53 -12.31 -9.14 -11.71
CA ARG A 53 -12.60 -8.99 -13.15
C ARG A 53 -12.21 -7.61 -13.70
N ASN A 54 -11.99 -6.62 -12.84
CA ASN A 54 -11.61 -5.26 -13.25
C ASN A 54 -10.17 -5.24 -13.75
N LYS A 55 -10.00 -5.22 -15.07
CA LYS A 55 -8.69 -5.21 -15.73
C LYS A 55 -7.89 -3.93 -15.47
N ALA A 56 -8.58 -2.78 -15.37
CA ALA A 56 -7.92 -1.50 -15.10
C ALA A 56 -7.35 -1.49 -13.68
N TRP A 57 -8.11 -1.99 -12.70
CA TRP A 57 -7.62 -2.17 -11.33
C TRP A 57 -6.38 -3.08 -11.29
N TYR A 58 -6.44 -4.26 -11.95
CA TYR A 58 -5.33 -5.20 -11.97
C TYR A 58 -4.07 -4.59 -12.61
N ARG A 59 -4.25 -3.90 -13.75
CA ARG A 59 -3.14 -3.21 -14.42
C ARG A 59 -2.48 -2.18 -13.50
N LEU A 60 -3.28 -1.34 -12.83
CA LEU A 60 -2.76 -0.31 -11.92
C LEU A 60 -2.05 -0.94 -10.72
N ALA A 61 -2.64 -1.97 -10.11
CA ALA A 61 -2.05 -2.67 -8.96
C ALA A 61 -0.72 -3.35 -9.35
N ARG A 62 -0.64 -3.96 -10.54
CA ARG A 62 0.59 -4.55 -11.06
C ARG A 62 1.68 -3.49 -11.28
N LEU A 63 1.35 -2.41 -11.96
CA LEU A 63 2.28 -1.29 -12.17
C LEU A 63 2.75 -0.69 -10.86
N GLY A 64 1.87 -0.61 -9.85
CA GLY A 64 2.25 -0.18 -8.50
C GLY A 64 3.24 -1.14 -7.83
N ALA A 65 3.08 -2.45 -8.01
CA ALA A 65 4.04 -3.44 -7.51
C ALA A 65 5.42 -3.28 -8.19
N ASP A 66 5.45 -3.11 -9.51
CA ASP A 66 6.68 -2.87 -10.27
C ASP A 66 7.35 -1.56 -9.83
N PHE A 67 6.56 -0.50 -9.59
CA PHE A 67 7.05 0.81 -9.19
C PHE A 67 7.75 0.80 -7.81
N TYR A 68 7.39 -0.09 -6.89
CA TYR A 68 8.11 -0.19 -5.62
C TYR A 68 9.59 -0.53 -5.80
N GLN A 69 9.96 -1.31 -6.82
CA GLN A 69 11.35 -1.61 -7.13
C GLN A 69 12.11 -0.33 -7.55
N GLU A 70 11.49 0.50 -8.37
CA GLU A 70 12.05 1.78 -8.80
C GLU A 70 12.18 2.74 -7.62
N LEU A 71 11.14 2.86 -6.80
CA LEU A 71 11.10 3.72 -5.62
C LEU A 71 12.22 3.38 -4.62
N VAL A 72 12.41 2.09 -4.33
CA VAL A 72 13.47 1.61 -3.43
C VAL A 72 14.86 1.97 -3.98
N VAL A 73 15.08 1.78 -5.28
CA VAL A 73 16.33 2.13 -5.95
C VAL A 73 16.57 3.65 -5.91
N ASP A 74 15.56 4.45 -6.15
CA ASP A 74 15.68 5.91 -6.18
C ASP A 74 15.95 6.48 -4.77
N LEU A 75 15.29 5.97 -3.75
CA LEU A 75 15.57 6.33 -2.36
C LEU A 75 16.98 5.92 -1.94
N ALA A 76 17.43 4.73 -2.34
CA ALA A 76 18.80 4.27 -2.04
C ALA A 76 19.87 5.15 -2.71
N LYS A 77 19.64 5.62 -3.95
CA LYS A 77 20.53 6.61 -4.61
C LYS A 77 20.62 7.92 -3.83
N ASP A 78 19.56 8.32 -3.17
CA ASP A 78 19.52 9.51 -2.31
C ASP A 78 20.09 9.23 -0.89
N GLY A 79 20.61 8.02 -0.64
CA GLY A 79 21.16 7.63 0.67
C GLY A 79 20.12 7.36 1.75
N ILE A 80 18.87 7.11 1.35
CA ILE A 80 17.75 6.91 2.26
C ILE A 80 17.51 5.41 2.45
N LYS A 81 17.34 4.99 3.70
CA LYS A 81 17.00 3.60 4.04
C LYS A 81 15.57 3.27 3.63
N THR A 82 15.37 2.04 3.18
CA THR A 82 14.09 1.52 2.67
C THR A 82 13.55 0.36 3.52
N ASP A 83 13.81 0.39 4.82
CA ASP A 83 13.42 -0.65 5.78
C ASP A 83 11.89 -0.89 5.83
N PHE A 84 11.12 0.03 5.28
CA PHE A 84 9.67 -0.09 5.13
C PHE A 84 9.22 -1.13 4.09
N TYR A 85 10.10 -1.56 3.18
CA TYR A 85 9.79 -2.50 2.10
C TYR A 85 10.58 -3.80 2.28
N GLN A 86 9.88 -4.93 2.26
CA GLN A 86 10.49 -6.25 2.35
C GLN A 86 9.87 -7.19 1.32
N GLN A 87 10.73 -7.83 0.53
CA GLN A 87 10.33 -8.86 -0.44
C GLN A 87 10.75 -10.23 0.10
N THR A 88 9.90 -10.81 0.92
CA THR A 88 10.13 -12.11 1.57
C THR A 88 9.36 -13.26 0.93
N GLY A 89 8.58 -12.93 -0.11
CA GLY A 89 7.68 -13.86 -0.76
C GLY A 89 6.27 -13.87 -0.15
N VAL A 90 5.41 -14.67 -0.76
CA VAL A 90 4.04 -14.87 -0.31
C VAL A 90 3.66 -16.33 -0.34
N TYR A 91 2.99 -16.79 0.71
CA TYR A 91 2.36 -18.11 0.84
C TYR A 91 0.86 -17.96 0.63
N LEU A 92 0.32 -18.67 -0.37
CA LEU A 92 -1.11 -18.71 -0.65
C LEU A 92 -1.66 -20.08 -0.27
N LEU A 93 -2.55 -20.10 0.70
CA LEU A 93 -3.18 -21.32 1.21
C LEU A 93 -4.56 -21.52 0.58
N LYS A 94 -4.84 -22.74 0.17
CA LYS A 94 -6.16 -23.16 -0.29
C LYS A 94 -6.54 -24.50 0.34
N LYS A 95 -7.82 -24.65 0.69
CA LYS A 95 -8.36 -25.90 1.27
C LYS A 95 -8.34 -27.07 0.30
N LYS A 96 -8.33 -26.78 -1.01
CA LYS A 96 -8.38 -27.79 -2.07
C LYS A 96 -7.18 -27.66 -3.00
N GLU A 97 -6.55 -28.76 -3.35
CA GLU A 97 -5.37 -28.77 -4.23
C GLU A 97 -5.68 -28.23 -5.63
N ASP A 98 -6.86 -28.53 -6.20
CA ASP A 98 -7.29 -27.99 -7.49
C ASP A 98 -7.30 -26.45 -7.50
N LYS A 99 -7.57 -25.82 -6.36
CA LYS A 99 -7.52 -24.35 -6.24
C LYS A 99 -6.10 -23.78 -6.15
N LEU A 100 -5.16 -24.55 -5.61
CA LEU A 100 -3.74 -24.20 -5.67
C LEU A 100 -3.21 -24.28 -7.11
N ASP A 101 -3.58 -25.36 -7.82
CA ASP A 101 -3.20 -25.52 -9.22
C ASP A 101 -3.77 -24.40 -10.11
N GLU A 102 -5.04 -24.03 -9.91
CA GLU A 102 -5.65 -22.89 -10.60
C GLU A 102 -4.85 -21.59 -10.36
N LEU A 103 -4.43 -21.33 -9.12
CA LEU A 103 -3.66 -20.14 -8.79
C LEU A 103 -2.25 -20.19 -9.39
N TYR A 104 -1.62 -21.35 -9.37
CA TYR A 104 -0.32 -21.58 -10.00
C TYR A 104 -0.38 -21.29 -11.48
N GLN A 105 -1.36 -21.86 -12.19
CA GLN A 105 -1.56 -21.60 -13.62
C GLN A 105 -1.89 -20.14 -13.93
N LEU A 106 -2.69 -19.50 -13.08
CA LEU A 106 -2.98 -18.07 -13.18
C LEU A 106 -1.70 -17.24 -13.06
N ALA A 107 -0.85 -17.52 -12.08
CA ALA A 107 0.41 -16.83 -11.88
C ALA A 107 1.37 -17.06 -13.07
N LEU A 108 1.47 -18.29 -13.56
CA LEU A 108 2.28 -18.60 -14.75
C LEU A 108 1.82 -17.80 -15.98
N SER A 109 0.50 -17.71 -16.21
CA SER A 109 -0.05 -16.94 -17.33
C SER A 109 0.22 -15.43 -17.25
N ARG A 110 0.45 -14.91 -16.03
CA ARG A 110 0.75 -13.50 -15.78
C ARG A 110 2.24 -13.19 -15.73
N ARG A 111 3.08 -14.20 -15.57
CA ARG A 111 4.52 -14.05 -15.34
C ARG A 111 5.25 -13.37 -16.47
N GLU A 112 4.79 -13.59 -17.73
CA GLU A 112 5.37 -12.93 -18.90
C GLU A 112 5.23 -11.40 -18.83
N GLU A 113 4.05 -10.92 -18.41
CA GLU A 113 3.79 -9.48 -18.22
C GLU A 113 4.25 -8.94 -16.85
N SER A 114 4.56 -9.82 -15.91
CA SER A 114 4.89 -9.48 -14.53
C SER A 114 6.04 -10.35 -14.01
N PRO A 115 7.28 -10.14 -14.49
CA PRO A 115 8.44 -10.94 -14.05
C PRO A 115 8.69 -10.87 -12.54
N LEU A 116 8.20 -9.80 -11.89
CA LEU A 116 8.29 -9.61 -10.44
C LEU A 116 7.57 -10.70 -9.63
N ILE A 117 6.67 -11.50 -10.23
CA ILE A 117 6.12 -12.70 -9.57
C ILE A 117 7.24 -13.60 -9.05
N GLY A 118 8.37 -13.67 -9.75
CA GLY A 118 9.54 -14.43 -9.38
C GLY A 118 9.35 -15.93 -9.52
N ASP A 119 9.96 -16.69 -8.63
CA ASP A 119 9.87 -18.15 -8.61
C ASP A 119 8.54 -18.59 -7.99
N LEU A 120 7.95 -19.62 -8.61
CA LEU A 120 6.71 -20.24 -8.17
C LEU A 120 6.97 -21.69 -7.79
N ALA A 121 6.51 -22.10 -6.62
CA ALA A 121 6.59 -23.48 -6.16
C ALA A 121 5.34 -23.88 -5.36
N ILE A 122 4.92 -25.13 -5.48
CA ILE A 122 4.01 -25.76 -4.53
C ILE A 122 4.88 -26.42 -3.47
N LEU A 123 4.77 -25.94 -2.24
CA LEU A 123 5.56 -26.40 -1.11
C LEU A 123 4.72 -27.27 -0.18
N THR A 124 5.35 -28.31 0.38
CA THR A 124 4.78 -29.13 1.44
C THR A 124 4.96 -28.48 2.81
N LYS A 125 4.27 -29.00 3.81
CA LYS A 125 4.38 -28.53 5.19
C LYS A 125 5.81 -28.65 5.73
N GLU A 126 6.53 -29.71 5.38
CA GLU A 126 7.90 -29.97 5.80
C GLU A 126 8.89 -28.95 5.20
N GLU A 127 8.68 -28.58 3.94
CA GLU A 127 9.49 -27.56 3.27
C GLU A 127 9.23 -26.15 3.86
N VAL A 128 7.97 -25.81 4.11
CA VAL A 128 7.61 -24.55 4.73
C VAL A 128 8.13 -24.42 6.16
N ALA A 129 8.13 -25.52 6.94
CA ALA A 129 8.61 -25.52 8.32
C ALA A 129 10.11 -25.13 8.47
N GLN A 130 10.89 -25.18 7.39
CA GLN A 130 12.28 -24.73 7.40
C GLN A 130 12.40 -23.20 7.53
N GLN A 131 11.45 -22.47 6.97
CA GLN A 131 11.44 -21.00 6.99
C GLN A 131 10.40 -20.44 7.95
N PHE A 132 9.22 -21.08 8.07
CA PHE A 132 8.12 -20.64 8.95
C PHE A 132 7.63 -21.83 9.79
N PRO A 133 8.37 -22.23 10.87
CA PRO A 133 8.16 -23.50 11.57
C PRO A 133 6.79 -23.64 12.25
N ASP A 134 6.21 -22.52 12.70
CA ASP A 134 4.95 -22.53 13.44
C ASP A 134 3.70 -22.38 12.54
N LEU A 135 3.87 -22.27 11.22
CA LEU A 135 2.74 -22.14 10.30
C LEU A 135 2.01 -23.50 10.17
N GLN A 136 0.71 -23.48 10.43
CA GLN A 136 -0.13 -24.68 10.45
C GLN A 136 -1.42 -24.47 9.65
N GLY A 137 -2.21 -25.56 9.51
CA GLY A 137 -3.53 -25.51 8.87
C GLY A 137 -3.52 -25.71 7.35
N PHE A 138 -2.45 -26.29 6.81
CA PHE A 138 -2.32 -26.66 5.39
C PHE A 138 -1.50 -27.95 5.22
N GLU A 139 -1.65 -28.60 4.09
CA GLU A 139 -0.80 -29.71 3.63
C GLU A 139 0.19 -29.22 2.58
N LYS A 140 -0.30 -28.41 1.66
CA LYS A 140 0.50 -27.74 0.62
C LYS A 140 0.06 -26.29 0.48
N LEU A 141 0.96 -25.45 0.02
CA LEU A 141 0.69 -24.05 -0.32
C LEU A 141 1.42 -23.64 -1.59
N LEU A 142 0.97 -22.56 -2.22
CA LEU A 142 1.67 -21.93 -3.33
C LEU A 142 2.59 -20.84 -2.79
N TYR A 143 3.86 -20.92 -3.13
CA TYR A 143 4.86 -19.89 -2.87
C TYR A 143 5.13 -19.06 -4.13
N ALA A 144 5.32 -17.76 -3.96
CA ALA A 144 5.84 -16.86 -4.98
C ALA A 144 6.89 -15.93 -4.37
N SER A 145 8.10 -15.96 -4.89
CA SER A 145 9.24 -15.23 -4.32
C SER A 145 9.14 -13.72 -4.48
N GLY A 146 8.35 -13.23 -5.44
CA GLY A 146 8.13 -11.81 -5.69
C GLY A 146 7.15 -11.13 -4.73
N GLY A 147 6.46 -11.90 -3.89
CA GLY A 147 5.58 -11.33 -2.86
C GLY A 147 6.35 -10.43 -1.91
N ALA A 148 5.75 -9.31 -1.55
CA ALA A 148 6.37 -8.31 -0.68
C ALA A 148 5.34 -7.69 0.26
N HIS A 149 5.83 -6.93 1.23
CA HIS A 149 4.99 -6.08 2.06
C HIS A 149 5.67 -4.75 2.36
N VAL A 150 4.85 -3.76 2.73
CA VAL A 150 5.31 -2.44 3.14
C VAL A 150 4.72 -2.03 4.47
N GLU A 151 5.50 -1.40 5.32
CA GLU A 151 5.01 -0.69 6.48
C GLU A 151 4.58 0.72 6.05
N GLY A 152 3.27 0.91 5.84
CA GLY A 152 2.73 2.13 5.21
C GLY A 152 3.00 3.41 6.00
N ALA A 153 3.03 3.33 7.33
CA ALA A 153 3.37 4.49 8.17
C ALA A 153 4.82 4.92 7.95
N LEU A 154 5.77 3.97 8.03
CA LEU A 154 7.19 4.23 7.83
C LEU A 154 7.47 4.70 6.40
N LEU A 155 6.80 4.11 5.40
CA LEU A 155 6.92 4.52 4.00
C LEU A 155 6.54 5.99 3.80
N THR A 156 5.34 6.39 4.25
CA THR A 156 4.86 7.77 4.05
C THR A 156 5.72 8.79 4.79
N GLU A 157 6.15 8.46 6.02
CA GLU A 157 7.05 9.30 6.80
C GLU A 157 8.42 9.46 6.11
N THR A 158 8.99 8.36 5.62
CA THR A 158 10.26 8.37 4.87
C THR A 158 10.19 9.24 3.64
N LEU A 159 9.13 9.11 2.83
CA LEU A 159 8.94 9.90 1.61
C LEU A 159 8.77 11.39 1.91
N LEU A 160 7.95 11.74 2.90
CA LEU A 160 7.76 13.14 3.30
C LEU A 160 9.05 13.77 3.83
N LYS A 161 9.80 13.03 4.65
CA LYS A 161 11.11 13.49 5.14
C LYS A 161 12.10 13.66 4.00
N ALA A 162 12.14 12.71 3.07
CA ALA A 162 13.01 12.74 1.90
C ALA A 162 12.69 13.91 0.97
N SER A 163 11.41 14.27 0.83
CA SER A 163 10.97 15.39 0.00
C SER A 163 11.44 16.75 0.53
N GLY A 164 11.67 16.88 1.84
CA GLY A 164 11.92 18.17 2.48
C GLY A 164 10.74 19.16 2.37
N ALA A 165 9.59 18.72 1.87
CA ALA A 165 8.42 19.58 1.70
C ALA A 165 7.87 20.05 3.06
N ARG A 166 7.35 21.27 3.09
CA ARG A 166 6.61 21.77 4.26
C ARG A 166 5.30 21.04 4.39
N VAL A 167 5.11 20.31 5.50
CA VAL A 167 3.85 19.62 5.83
C VAL A 167 3.03 20.46 6.79
N ILE A 168 1.83 20.82 6.39
CA ILE A 168 0.85 21.58 7.19
C ILE A 168 -0.21 20.59 7.71
N LYS A 169 -0.28 20.45 9.04
CA LYS A 169 -1.20 19.50 9.70
C LYS A 169 -2.58 20.16 9.93
N GLU A 170 -3.23 20.48 8.82
CA GLU A 170 -4.55 21.12 8.82
C GLU A 170 -5.41 20.53 7.69
N GLU A 171 -6.73 20.65 7.87
CA GLU A 171 -7.67 20.35 6.80
C GLU A 171 -7.58 21.45 5.74
N ALA A 172 -7.39 21.05 4.49
CA ALA A 172 -7.24 22.00 3.39
C ALA A 172 -8.61 22.33 2.77
N ALA A 173 -9.04 23.56 2.93
CA ALA A 173 -10.18 24.10 2.19
C ALA A 173 -9.68 24.68 0.85
N LEU A 174 -9.89 23.96 -0.24
CA LEU A 174 -9.50 24.37 -1.58
C LEU A 174 -10.58 25.27 -2.19
N SER A 175 -10.18 26.42 -2.70
CA SER A 175 -10.99 27.26 -3.58
C SER A 175 -10.31 27.46 -4.93
N VAL A 176 -11.13 27.66 -5.98
CA VAL A 176 -10.66 27.90 -7.34
C VAL A 176 -11.20 29.27 -7.80
N SER A 177 -10.32 30.11 -8.33
CA SER A 177 -10.65 31.43 -8.85
C SER A 177 -10.03 31.65 -10.24
N SER A 178 -10.28 32.80 -10.85
CA SER A 178 -9.60 33.19 -12.09
C SER A 178 -8.07 33.26 -11.96
N ASP A 179 -7.59 33.47 -10.73
CA ASP A 179 -6.17 33.68 -10.43
C ASP A 179 -5.45 32.39 -10.01
N GLY A 180 -6.15 31.23 -10.07
CA GLY A 180 -5.60 29.92 -9.75
C GLY A 180 -6.26 29.25 -8.54
N TYR A 181 -5.48 28.46 -7.84
CA TYR A 181 -5.91 27.67 -6.68
C TYR A 181 -5.53 28.38 -5.38
N GLN A 182 -6.41 28.37 -4.39
CA GLN A 182 -6.14 28.95 -3.08
C GLN A 182 -6.43 27.94 -1.96
N ILE A 183 -5.53 27.87 -0.97
CA ILE A 183 -5.68 27.09 0.26
C ILE A 183 -5.21 27.99 1.41
N ALA A 184 -6.04 28.19 2.43
CA ALA A 184 -5.72 29.00 3.61
C ALA A 184 -5.14 30.41 3.28
N GLY A 185 -5.63 31.02 2.20
CA GLY A 185 -5.18 32.36 1.74
C GLY A 185 -3.89 32.36 0.93
N GLU A 186 -3.22 31.24 0.74
CA GLU A 186 -2.06 31.09 -0.13
C GLU A 186 -2.47 30.65 -1.54
N CYS A 187 -1.83 31.23 -2.58
CA CYS A 187 -2.06 30.90 -3.99
C CYS A 187 -1.08 29.81 -4.46
N TYR A 188 -1.60 28.93 -5.32
CA TYR A 188 -0.86 27.82 -5.92
C TYR A 188 -1.06 27.75 -7.43
N ASP A 189 0.02 27.43 -8.15
CA ASP A 189 -0.03 27.24 -9.61
C ASP A 189 -0.74 25.91 -9.97
N GLN A 190 -0.53 24.86 -9.13
CA GLN A 190 -1.11 23.53 -9.31
C GLN A 190 -1.51 22.93 -7.95
N VAL A 191 -2.53 22.06 -8.00
CA VAL A 191 -2.96 21.29 -6.83
C VAL A 191 -3.08 19.81 -7.20
N ILE A 192 -2.53 18.94 -6.36
CA ILE A 192 -2.70 17.48 -6.44
C ILE A 192 -3.65 17.04 -5.33
N LEU A 193 -4.79 16.47 -5.72
CA LEU A 193 -5.76 15.91 -4.79
C LEU A 193 -5.41 14.44 -4.52
N ALA A 194 -4.75 14.16 -3.40
CA ALA A 194 -4.36 12.82 -2.94
C ALA A 194 -5.13 12.41 -1.68
N THR A 195 -6.38 12.84 -1.59
CA THR A 195 -7.23 12.82 -0.38
C THR A 195 -7.87 11.46 -0.07
N GLY A 196 -7.52 10.40 -0.83
CA GLY A 196 -8.03 9.05 -0.59
C GLY A 196 -9.56 9.01 -0.53
N ALA A 197 -10.11 8.49 0.56
CA ALA A 197 -11.57 8.35 0.73
C ALA A 197 -12.32 9.69 0.78
N TRP A 198 -11.65 10.81 1.12
CA TRP A 198 -12.25 12.15 1.16
C TRP A 198 -12.34 12.84 -0.21
N LEU A 199 -11.86 12.18 -1.29
CA LEU A 199 -11.89 12.79 -2.64
C LEU A 199 -13.28 13.23 -3.06
N GLY A 200 -14.31 12.43 -2.74
CA GLY A 200 -15.71 12.78 -3.04
C GLY A 200 -16.14 14.08 -2.37
N GLN A 201 -15.89 14.24 -1.09
CA GLN A 201 -16.24 15.45 -0.33
C GLN A 201 -15.46 16.68 -0.82
N MET A 202 -14.18 16.53 -1.12
CA MET A 202 -13.35 17.62 -1.65
C MET A 202 -13.87 18.09 -3.00
N LEU A 203 -14.17 17.19 -3.92
CA LEU A 203 -14.62 17.51 -5.27
C LEU A 203 -16.06 18.04 -5.30
N GLU A 204 -16.92 17.60 -4.39
CA GLU A 204 -18.29 18.09 -4.28
C GLU A 204 -18.31 19.60 -3.96
N SER A 205 -17.41 20.08 -3.11
CA SER A 205 -17.25 21.50 -2.80
C SER A 205 -16.85 22.35 -4.02
N LEU A 206 -16.27 21.71 -5.04
CA LEU A 206 -15.86 22.32 -6.31
C LEU A 206 -16.88 22.08 -7.44
N GLY A 207 -18.03 21.47 -7.15
CA GLY A 207 -19.10 21.19 -8.11
C GLY A 207 -18.93 19.91 -8.92
N TYR A 208 -18.00 19.02 -8.55
CA TYR A 208 -17.81 17.72 -9.21
C TYR A 208 -18.37 16.58 -8.35
N GLN A 209 -18.89 15.55 -9.01
CA GLN A 209 -19.34 14.32 -8.35
C GLN A 209 -18.48 13.14 -8.78
N VAL A 210 -17.99 12.38 -7.82
CA VAL A 210 -17.24 11.14 -8.03
C VAL A 210 -17.72 10.05 -7.07
N ASP A 211 -17.82 8.82 -7.55
CA ASP A 211 -18.22 7.68 -6.73
C ASP A 211 -16.99 7.08 -6.02
N VAL A 212 -16.50 7.78 -5.00
CA VAL A 212 -15.47 7.30 -4.07
C VAL A 212 -16.09 7.20 -2.69
N ARG A 213 -16.07 6.00 -2.12
CA ARG A 213 -16.68 5.71 -0.82
C ARG A 213 -15.62 5.20 0.15
N PRO A 214 -15.69 5.60 1.43
CA PRO A 214 -14.85 5.02 2.47
C PRO A 214 -15.24 3.55 2.71
N GLN A 215 -14.23 2.74 3.04
CA GLN A 215 -14.41 1.39 3.56
C GLN A 215 -13.55 1.26 4.81
N LYS A 216 -14.15 0.89 5.93
CA LYS A 216 -13.43 0.61 7.17
C LYS A 216 -12.77 -0.77 7.08
N GLY A 217 -11.53 -0.85 7.51
CA GLY A 217 -10.79 -2.11 7.65
C GLY A 217 -9.99 -2.08 8.94
N GLN A 218 -10.01 -3.18 9.68
CA GLN A 218 -9.33 -3.31 10.96
C GLN A 218 -8.27 -4.41 10.87
N LEU A 219 -7.08 -4.11 11.40
CA LEU A 219 -5.96 -5.02 11.59
C LEU A 219 -5.66 -5.14 13.07
N ARG A 220 -5.12 -6.28 13.48
CA ARG A 220 -4.61 -6.48 14.84
C ARG A 220 -3.12 -6.79 14.78
N ASP A 221 -2.35 -6.03 15.54
CA ASP A 221 -0.91 -6.24 15.68
C ASP A 221 -0.61 -7.14 16.88
N TYR A 222 0.35 -8.04 16.69
CA TYR A 222 0.90 -8.92 17.71
C TYR A 222 2.40 -8.72 17.79
N GLN A 223 2.96 -8.84 18.99
CA GLN A 223 4.38 -8.83 19.24
C GLN A 223 4.82 -10.20 19.73
N LEU A 224 5.72 -10.85 18.99
CA LEU A 224 6.29 -12.13 19.32
C LEU A 224 7.74 -11.97 19.77
N ASP A 225 8.21 -12.89 20.61
CA ASP A 225 9.61 -12.95 21.04
C ASP A 225 10.43 -13.87 20.09
N LEU A 226 10.41 -13.51 18.81
CA LEU A 226 11.18 -14.18 17.76
C LEU A 226 11.41 -13.21 16.59
N ASP A 227 12.41 -13.51 15.75
CA ASP A 227 12.64 -12.74 14.53
C ASP A 227 11.73 -13.24 13.42
N THR A 228 10.97 -12.32 12.83
CA THR A 228 9.99 -12.58 11.76
C THR A 228 10.35 -11.88 10.45
N ALA A 229 11.54 -11.28 10.38
CA ALA A 229 11.95 -10.44 9.26
C ALA A 229 11.96 -11.18 7.90
N ASP A 230 12.31 -12.48 7.91
CA ASP A 230 12.41 -13.29 6.70
C ASP A 230 11.15 -14.12 6.41
N TYR A 231 10.09 -13.98 7.22
CA TYR A 231 8.88 -14.74 7.03
C TYR A 231 8.06 -14.20 5.84
N PRO A 232 7.62 -15.06 4.91
CA PRO A 232 6.70 -14.65 3.85
C PRO A 232 5.35 -14.19 4.39
N VAL A 233 4.72 -13.29 3.64
CA VAL A 233 3.31 -12.97 3.88
C VAL A 233 2.47 -14.22 3.68
N VAL A 234 1.50 -14.49 4.55
CA VAL A 234 0.61 -15.64 4.43
C VAL A 234 -0.80 -15.16 4.10
N MET A 235 -1.34 -15.66 3.00
CA MET A 235 -2.69 -15.36 2.51
C MET A 235 -3.55 -16.62 2.52
N PRO A 236 -4.24 -16.92 3.62
CA PRO A 236 -5.16 -18.04 3.71
C PRO A 236 -6.39 -17.86 2.81
N GLU A 237 -7.22 -18.86 2.75
CA GLU A 237 -8.53 -18.72 2.13
C GLU A 237 -9.47 -17.98 3.09
N GLY A 238 -9.89 -16.77 2.69
CA GLY A 238 -10.70 -15.86 3.50
C GLY A 238 -10.12 -14.46 3.51
N GLU A 239 -10.35 -13.75 4.61
CA GLU A 239 -9.98 -12.32 4.74
C GLU A 239 -8.86 -12.09 5.77
N LEU A 240 -8.38 -13.14 6.44
CA LEU A 240 -7.40 -13.03 7.50
C LEU A 240 -5.99 -13.32 6.98
N ASP A 241 -5.34 -12.32 6.43
CA ASP A 241 -3.93 -12.40 6.05
C ASP A 241 -3.02 -12.27 7.28
N ILE A 242 -1.81 -12.86 7.21
CA ILE A 242 -0.76 -12.75 8.24
C ILE A 242 0.42 -12.04 7.59
N ILE A 243 0.78 -10.90 8.16
CA ILE A 243 1.84 -10.04 7.63
C ILE A 243 2.96 -9.94 8.67
N PRO A 244 4.03 -10.72 8.53
CA PRO A 244 5.20 -10.61 9.38
C PRO A 244 6.01 -9.35 9.03
N PHE A 245 6.38 -8.58 10.04
CA PHE A 245 7.31 -7.46 9.95
C PHE A 245 8.58 -7.80 10.72
N GLN A 246 9.51 -6.86 10.78
CA GLN A 246 10.74 -7.01 11.55
C GLN A 246 10.48 -7.05 13.06
N GLN A 247 11.45 -7.58 13.82
CA GLN A 247 11.47 -7.57 15.29
C GLN A 247 10.25 -8.26 15.93
N GLY A 248 9.72 -9.31 15.31
CA GLY A 248 8.63 -10.10 15.86
C GLY A 248 7.24 -9.46 15.77
N LYS A 249 7.09 -8.34 15.08
CA LYS A 249 5.79 -7.75 14.81
C LYS A 249 5.06 -8.54 13.74
N ILE A 250 3.83 -8.95 14.01
CA ILE A 250 2.92 -9.56 13.03
C ILE A 250 1.60 -8.80 13.04
N SER A 251 1.17 -8.36 11.87
CA SER A 251 -0.20 -7.84 11.69
C SER A 251 -1.10 -8.92 11.10
N MET A 252 -2.33 -8.99 11.58
CA MET A 252 -3.35 -9.93 11.09
C MET A 252 -4.63 -9.19 10.72
N GLY A 253 -5.24 -9.53 9.60
CA GLY A 253 -6.48 -8.94 9.07
C GLY A 253 -6.47 -8.90 7.55
N ALA A 254 -7.35 -8.14 6.93
CA ALA A 254 -8.16 -7.09 7.50
C ALA A 254 -9.65 -7.42 7.41
N THR A 255 -10.47 -6.77 8.26
CA THR A 255 -11.92 -6.72 8.04
C THR A 255 -12.23 -5.84 6.82
N HIS A 256 -13.44 -6.03 6.26
CA HIS A 256 -13.96 -5.21 5.16
C HIS A 256 -15.38 -4.76 5.52
N GLU A 257 -15.49 -3.59 6.12
CA GLU A 257 -16.73 -3.06 6.66
C GLU A 257 -17.25 -1.93 5.77
N ASN A 258 -18.32 -2.25 5.05
CA ASN A 258 -19.02 -1.27 4.22
C ASN A 258 -20.01 -0.48 5.06
N GLU A 259 -20.42 0.68 4.56
CA GLU A 259 -21.45 1.53 5.17
C GLU A 259 -21.10 2.16 6.54
N MET A 260 -19.86 1.99 7.00
CA MET A 260 -19.37 2.63 8.24
C MET A 260 -18.95 4.10 8.05
N GLY A 261 -19.03 4.62 6.82
CA GLY A 261 -18.60 5.99 6.52
C GLY A 261 -17.16 6.24 6.92
N PHE A 262 -16.93 7.33 7.64
CA PHE A 262 -15.60 7.71 8.16
C PHE A 262 -15.43 7.35 9.64
N ASP A 263 -16.15 6.35 10.14
CA ASP A 263 -15.97 5.86 11.50
C ASP A 263 -14.60 5.19 11.67
N LEU A 264 -13.82 5.68 12.63
CA LEU A 264 -12.47 5.19 12.97
C LEU A 264 -12.43 4.45 14.32
N THR A 265 -13.58 4.18 14.93
CA THR A 265 -13.62 3.41 16.18
C THR A 265 -13.12 1.99 15.94
N VAL A 266 -12.40 1.43 16.91
CA VAL A 266 -11.90 0.06 16.90
C VAL A 266 -12.81 -0.80 17.75
N ASP A 267 -13.22 -1.97 17.26
CA ASP A 267 -14.06 -2.95 17.96
C ASP A 267 -13.24 -3.93 18.79
#